data_b0720b3398cf2c7ed3c5f657725cf13b
#
_entry.id   b0720b3398cf2c7ed3c5f657725cf13b
#
_cell.length_a   1.000
_cell.length_b   1.000
_cell.length_c   1.000
_cell.angle_alpha   90.00
_cell.angle_beta   90.00
_cell.angle_gamma   90.00
#
_symmetry.space_group_name_H-M   'P 1'
#
loop_
_entity.id
_entity.type
_entity.pdbx_description
1 polymer ?
#
loop_
_entity_poly.entity_id
_entity_poly.type
_entity_poly.pdbx_seq_one_letter_code
_entity_poly.pdbx_strand_id
1 'polypeptide(L)'
;HRDLHSFPTRRSSDLVGRQRGTGVGGGNDEREQTLNQLLTEMDGFEGNTGIIVIAATNRVDILDSALLRPGRFDRQVTVEIPNSKGREAILSVHGQNKKLDTSISIETIARRTPGFSGADLANLLNEAAILTARRKKSAISISEIDYSIDRIIAGMEGSALIDGKSKRLVAYHEVGHAIIGTLLQCHDEVQKVTLIPRGQAKGLTWFAPNEDQMLISRAQICARIIAALGGRAAEETIFGASEVTTGAGNDLQQVSNMARQMVTRFGMSDVGPLSLEGQSSDPFLGRAMGNRTEYSEGVATNIDSQIQAIVHNCYHEALTIIKNNRVIIDRIVDILIEKETIEAEEFVQLVSEYTCPPKIKRRRRVLLSV
;
A
#
# COMPACT_ATOMS: atom_id res chain seq x y z
N HIS A 1 -21.54 37.50 10.87
CA HIS A 1 -21.19 36.88 9.58
C HIS A 1 -20.14 37.77 8.89
N ARG A 2 -18.88 37.45 9.01
CA ARG A 2 -17.81 37.97 8.15
C ARG A 2 -17.37 36.82 7.26
N ASP A 3 -17.59 37.01 5.96
CA ASP A 3 -17.18 36.08 4.92
C ASP A 3 -15.66 35.89 5.00
N LEU A 4 -15.26 34.68 5.39
CA LEU A 4 -13.90 34.22 5.22
C LEU A 4 -13.67 34.06 3.72
N HIS A 5 -13.03 35.05 3.10
CA HIS A 5 -12.55 34.93 1.74
C HIS A 5 -11.55 33.77 1.70
N SER A 6 -11.99 32.62 1.20
CA SER A 6 -11.12 31.52 0.85
C SER A 6 -10.23 31.97 -0.30
N PHE A 7 -8.94 32.13 -0.05
CA PHE A 7 -7.97 32.30 -1.13
C PHE A 7 -7.95 31.04 -1.99
N PRO A 8 -8.20 31.16 -3.30
CA PRO A 8 -8.15 30.02 -4.17
C PRO A 8 -6.71 29.72 -4.52
N THR A 9 -6.20 28.59 -4.13
CA THR A 9 -5.29 27.72 -4.87
C THR A 9 -4.42 26.90 -3.96
N ARG A 10 -4.82 25.64 -3.75
CA ARG A 10 -4.06 24.60 -3.08
C ARG A 10 -2.70 24.25 -3.73
N ARG A 11 -2.34 24.83 -4.87
CA ARG A 11 -1.11 24.53 -5.60
C ARG A 11 -0.03 25.60 -5.52
N SER A 12 -0.36 26.81 -5.09
CA SER A 12 0.60 27.91 -5.05
C SER A 12 1.50 27.92 -3.82
N SER A 13 1.03 27.41 -2.68
CA SER A 13 1.82 27.39 -1.43
C SER A 13 3.06 26.50 -1.52
N ASP A 14 2.94 25.32 -2.13
CA ASP A 14 4.07 24.37 -2.28
C ASP A 14 5.14 24.90 -3.27
N LEU A 15 4.76 25.82 -4.15
CA LEU A 15 5.67 26.46 -5.10
C LEU A 15 6.35 27.69 -4.49
N VAL A 16 5.63 28.45 -3.67
CA VAL A 16 6.12 29.72 -3.05
C VAL A 16 7.02 29.43 -1.85
N GLY A 17 6.63 28.46 -1.00
CA GLY A 17 7.34 28.12 0.24
C GLY A 17 8.57 27.24 0.07
N ARG A 18 9.02 26.95 -1.15
CA ARG A 18 10.14 26.04 -1.42
C ARG A 18 11.46 26.64 -1.02
N GLN A 19 12.41 25.79 -0.52
CA GLN A 19 13.79 26.17 -0.22
C GLN A 19 14.46 26.94 -1.37
N ARG A 20 15.20 27.98 -1.02
CA ARG A 20 16.02 28.76 -1.93
C ARG A 20 17.10 27.85 -2.49
N GLY A 21 16.99 27.48 -3.72
CA GLY A 21 17.87 26.50 -4.34
C GLY A 21 18.71 27.08 -5.44
N THR A 22 19.89 26.54 -5.61
CA THR A 22 20.88 26.72 -6.65
C THR A 22 20.33 26.41 -8.07
N GLY A 23 19.25 27.06 -8.47
CA GLY A 23 18.69 26.94 -9.82
C GLY A 23 19.29 28.00 -10.75
N VAL A 24 20.10 27.59 -11.68
CA VAL A 24 20.54 28.40 -12.82
C VAL A 24 19.34 28.63 -13.74
N GLY A 25 18.62 29.74 -13.58
CA GLY A 25 17.51 30.13 -14.46
C GLY A 25 16.64 31.22 -13.84
N GLY A 26 16.50 32.35 -14.51
CA GLY A 26 15.85 33.60 -14.07
C GLY A 26 14.36 33.60 -13.79
N GLY A 27 13.80 32.53 -13.24
CA GLY A 27 12.40 32.45 -12.83
C GLY A 27 12.17 32.38 -11.31
N ASN A 28 13.22 32.54 -10.51
CA ASN A 28 13.13 32.39 -9.05
C ASN A 28 12.88 33.69 -8.30
N ASP A 29 13.17 34.86 -8.90
CA ASP A 29 13.12 36.15 -8.22
C ASP A 29 11.71 36.53 -7.76
N GLU A 30 10.69 36.29 -8.56
CA GLU A 30 9.28 36.58 -8.19
C GLU A 30 8.82 35.69 -7.02
N ARG A 31 9.25 34.43 -7.01
CA ARG A 31 8.92 33.47 -5.92
C ARG A 31 9.59 33.86 -4.62
N GLU A 32 10.88 34.26 -4.69
CA GLU A 32 11.61 34.71 -3.52
C GLU A 32 11.06 36.01 -2.96
N GLN A 33 10.63 36.94 -3.81
CA GLN A 33 9.94 38.15 -3.38
C GLN A 33 8.62 37.81 -2.68
N THR A 34 7.81 36.92 -3.26
CA THR A 34 6.53 36.49 -2.66
C THR A 34 6.74 35.79 -1.32
N LEU A 35 7.76 34.92 -1.22
CA LEU A 35 8.14 34.27 0.04
C LEU A 35 8.57 35.29 1.09
N ASN A 36 9.48 36.23 0.72
CA ASN A 36 9.94 37.28 1.62
C ASN A 36 8.79 38.18 2.09
N GLN A 37 7.84 38.50 1.22
CA GLN A 37 6.66 39.26 1.60
C GLN A 37 5.77 38.46 2.56
N LEU A 38 5.53 37.17 2.30
CA LEU A 38 4.80 36.31 3.22
C LEU A 38 5.45 36.25 4.61
N LEU A 39 6.78 36.13 4.65
CA LEU A 39 7.54 36.14 5.89
C LEU A 39 7.41 37.47 6.63
N THR A 40 7.50 38.60 5.90
CA THR A 40 7.35 39.95 6.46
C THR A 40 5.94 40.19 7.02
N GLU A 41 4.91 39.73 6.29
CA GLU A 41 3.52 39.85 6.76
C GLU A 41 3.29 38.99 8.02
N MET A 42 3.88 37.81 8.09
CA MET A 42 3.78 36.95 9.28
C MET A 42 4.52 37.53 10.49
N ASP A 43 5.69 38.13 10.27
CA ASP A 43 6.47 38.79 11.33
C ASP A 43 5.96 40.20 11.70
N GLY A 44 5.25 40.84 10.76
CA GLY A 44 4.74 42.21 10.88
C GLY A 44 3.41 42.34 11.62
N PHE A 45 2.82 41.28 12.09
CA PHE A 45 1.63 41.36 12.95
C PHE A 45 2.01 42.01 14.30
N GLU A 46 1.82 43.32 14.40
CA GLU A 46 2.00 44.06 15.63
C GLU A 46 1.04 43.52 16.72
N GLY A 47 1.63 42.78 17.65
CA GLY A 47 0.93 42.21 18.79
C GLY A 47 0.05 41.00 18.41
N ASN A 48 -0.32 40.24 19.41
CA ASN A 48 -1.16 39.06 19.27
C ASN A 48 -2.60 39.47 18.91
N THR A 49 -2.89 39.65 17.62
CA THR A 49 -4.22 40.03 17.11
C THR A 49 -5.22 38.89 17.13
N GLY A 50 -4.89 37.74 17.70
CA GLY A 50 -5.75 36.56 17.73
C GLY A 50 -5.92 35.86 16.37
N ILE A 51 -5.07 36.15 15.39
CA ILE A 51 -5.07 35.48 14.08
C ILE A 51 -4.24 34.21 14.17
N ILE A 52 -4.81 33.09 13.72
CA ILE A 52 -4.09 31.81 13.58
C ILE A 52 -3.90 31.54 12.10
N VAL A 53 -2.65 31.36 11.68
CA VAL A 53 -2.31 31.01 10.31
C VAL A 53 -2.10 29.48 10.23
N ILE A 54 -2.83 28.82 9.35
CA ILE A 54 -2.76 27.38 9.14
C ILE A 54 -2.34 27.13 7.69
N ALA A 55 -1.30 26.30 7.50
CA ALA A 55 -0.89 25.78 6.19
C ALA A 55 -0.92 24.26 6.20
N ALA A 56 -1.13 23.66 5.03
CA ALA A 56 -1.07 22.21 4.84
C ALA A 56 -0.20 21.88 3.63
N THR A 57 0.67 20.90 3.78
CA THR A 57 1.51 20.38 2.70
C THR A 57 1.70 18.87 2.86
N ASN A 58 1.89 18.16 1.75
CA ASN A 58 2.32 16.77 1.77
C ASN A 58 3.85 16.64 1.80
N ARG A 59 4.57 17.76 1.67
CA ARG A 59 6.03 17.79 1.56
C ARG A 59 6.62 18.87 2.44
N VAL A 60 6.79 18.58 3.71
CA VAL A 60 7.44 19.47 4.68
C VAL A 60 8.94 19.65 4.34
N ASP A 61 9.54 18.61 3.75
CA ASP A 61 10.96 18.54 3.37
C ASP A 61 11.40 19.61 2.36
N ILE A 62 10.48 20.10 1.53
CA ILE A 62 10.80 21.14 0.53
C ILE A 62 10.58 22.57 1.01
N LEU A 63 9.97 22.76 2.18
CA LEU A 63 9.69 24.10 2.69
C LEU A 63 10.98 24.81 3.13
N ASP A 64 11.02 26.14 2.90
CA ASP A 64 12.11 26.99 3.40
C ASP A 64 12.11 26.96 4.94
N SER A 65 13.28 26.71 5.51
CA SER A 65 13.47 26.63 6.97
C SER A 65 13.05 27.91 7.70
N ALA A 66 13.06 29.06 7.00
CA ALA A 66 12.59 30.32 7.54
C ALA A 66 11.09 30.32 7.88
N LEU A 67 10.27 29.54 7.16
CA LEU A 67 8.83 29.37 7.45
C LEU A 67 8.58 28.58 8.74
N LEU A 68 9.50 27.70 9.11
CA LEU A 68 9.36 26.77 10.24
C LEU A 68 9.94 27.32 11.55
N ARG A 69 10.39 28.59 11.55
CA ARG A 69 10.94 29.25 12.75
C ARG A 69 9.83 29.61 13.74
N PRO A 70 10.16 29.69 15.06
CA PRO A 70 9.25 30.19 16.08
C PRO A 70 8.66 31.56 15.71
N GLY A 71 7.37 31.77 15.96
CA GLY A 71 6.62 32.96 15.59
C GLY A 71 5.97 32.90 14.21
N ARG A 72 6.22 31.86 13.44
CA ARG A 72 5.62 31.58 12.11
C ARG A 72 4.85 30.25 12.16
N PHE A 73 5.23 29.25 11.34
CA PHE A 73 4.68 27.90 11.46
C PHE A 73 5.47 27.09 12.50
N ASP A 74 5.32 27.43 13.73
CA ASP A 74 6.07 26.86 14.86
C ASP A 74 5.52 25.51 15.34
N ARG A 75 4.32 25.17 14.96
CA ARG A 75 3.68 23.89 15.31
C ARG A 75 3.41 23.06 14.06
N GLN A 76 3.99 21.88 14.04
CA GLN A 76 3.77 20.90 12.99
C GLN A 76 2.91 19.76 13.53
N VAL A 77 1.82 19.47 12.83
CA VAL A 77 0.92 18.37 13.15
C VAL A 77 0.92 17.42 11.96
N THR A 78 1.43 16.22 12.18
CA THR A 78 1.36 15.15 11.18
C THR A 78 -0.03 14.51 11.21
N VAL A 79 -0.69 14.46 10.06
CA VAL A 79 -1.97 13.76 9.91
C VAL A 79 -1.66 12.36 9.38
N GLU A 80 -1.78 11.38 10.24
CA GLU A 80 -1.52 9.97 9.91
C GLU A 80 -2.71 9.35 9.16
N ILE A 81 -2.45 8.20 8.51
CA ILE A 81 -3.50 7.38 7.91
C ILE A 81 -4.45 6.91 9.02
N PRO A 82 -5.78 7.01 8.82
CA PRO A 82 -6.75 6.71 9.87
C PRO A 82 -6.77 5.21 10.21
N ASN A 83 -6.87 4.91 11.50
CA ASN A 83 -7.17 3.56 11.99
C ASN A 83 -8.63 3.16 11.69
N SER A 84 -9.04 1.93 11.99
CA SER A 84 -10.38 1.42 11.68
C SER A 84 -11.51 2.32 12.18
N LYS A 85 -11.43 2.82 13.43
CA LYS A 85 -12.42 3.76 13.99
C LYS A 85 -12.41 5.12 13.27
N GLY A 86 -11.23 5.61 12.91
CA GLY A 86 -11.08 6.83 12.13
C GLY A 86 -11.69 6.69 10.75
N ARG A 87 -11.48 5.53 10.07
CA ARG A 87 -12.12 5.24 8.77
C ARG A 87 -13.64 5.17 8.88
N GLU A 88 -14.16 4.56 9.95
CA GLU A 88 -15.61 4.51 10.22
C GLU A 88 -16.19 5.93 10.36
N ALA A 89 -15.54 6.79 11.14
CA ALA A 89 -15.98 8.18 11.31
C ALA A 89 -15.94 8.97 9.98
N ILE A 90 -14.88 8.80 9.19
CA ILE A 90 -14.75 9.45 7.88
C ILE A 90 -15.83 8.96 6.90
N LEU A 91 -16.04 7.63 6.83
CA LEU A 91 -17.10 7.04 6.01
C LEU A 91 -18.49 7.53 6.43
N SER A 92 -18.73 7.67 7.73
CA SER A 92 -20.00 8.21 8.26
C SER A 92 -20.26 9.63 7.75
N VAL A 93 -19.25 10.50 7.77
CA VAL A 93 -19.35 11.87 7.26
C VAL A 93 -19.66 11.90 5.76
N HIS A 94 -18.88 11.13 4.96
CA HIS A 94 -19.05 11.10 3.50
C HIS A 94 -20.27 10.30 3.03
N GLY A 95 -20.83 9.45 3.91
CA GLY A 95 -22.04 8.66 3.66
C GLY A 95 -23.37 9.40 3.88
N GLN A 96 -23.37 10.54 4.61
CA GLN A 96 -24.59 11.26 4.99
C GLN A 96 -25.51 11.61 3.82
N ASN A 97 -24.95 11.98 2.67
CA ASN A 97 -25.68 12.37 1.48
C ASN A 97 -25.79 11.22 0.44
N LYS A 98 -25.52 9.98 0.84
CA LYS A 98 -25.55 8.82 -0.04
C LYS A 98 -26.53 7.78 0.49
N LYS A 99 -27.30 7.18 -0.40
CA LYS A 99 -28.27 6.16 -0.03
C LYS A 99 -27.59 4.80 -0.01
N LEU A 100 -27.16 4.36 1.18
CA LEU A 100 -26.65 3.03 1.41
C LEU A 100 -27.80 2.05 1.62
N ASP A 101 -27.63 0.81 1.18
CA ASP A 101 -28.56 -0.28 1.48
C ASP A 101 -28.57 -0.58 2.99
N THR A 102 -29.70 -0.91 3.55
CA THR A 102 -29.87 -1.18 4.99
C THR A 102 -29.07 -2.38 5.49
N SER A 103 -28.65 -3.26 4.60
CA SER A 103 -27.79 -4.42 4.90
C SER A 103 -26.32 -4.05 5.10
N ILE A 104 -25.90 -2.82 4.74
CA ILE A 104 -24.51 -2.39 4.81
C ILE A 104 -24.21 -1.72 6.14
N SER A 105 -23.23 -2.24 6.84
CA SER A 105 -22.60 -1.60 7.99
C SER A 105 -21.38 -0.78 7.55
N ILE A 106 -21.30 0.49 7.97
CA ILE A 106 -20.11 1.35 7.75
C ILE A 106 -18.88 0.72 8.40
N GLU A 107 -19.03 0.05 9.55
CA GLU A 107 -17.97 -0.69 10.20
C GLU A 107 -17.39 -1.80 9.30
N THR A 108 -18.25 -2.49 8.54
CA THR A 108 -17.81 -3.52 7.60
C THR A 108 -16.97 -2.92 6.47
N ILE A 109 -17.36 -1.76 5.93
CA ILE A 109 -16.57 -1.05 4.92
C ILE A 109 -15.22 -0.61 5.51
N ALA A 110 -15.22 -0.06 6.73
CA ALA A 110 -13.99 0.39 7.40
C ALA A 110 -12.99 -0.74 7.63
N ARG A 111 -13.46 -1.95 7.96
CA ARG A 111 -12.59 -3.14 8.10
C ARG A 111 -11.99 -3.60 6.77
N ARG A 112 -12.73 -3.45 5.68
CA ARG A 112 -12.30 -3.86 4.32
C ARG A 112 -11.38 -2.85 3.63
N THR A 113 -11.14 -1.69 4.25
CA THR A 113 -10.32 -0.60 3.67
C THR A 113 -9.10 -0.25 4.52
N PRO A 114 -8.26 -1.23 4.94
CA PRO A 114 -7.04 -0.93 5.67
C PRO A 114 -6.10 -0.09 4.80
N GLY A 115 -5.43 0.90 5.41
CA GLY A 115 -4.48 1.76 4.71
C GLY A 115 -5.10 2.86 3.84
N PHE A 116 -6.43 2.96 3.72
CA PHE A 116 -7.08 4.03 2.96
C PHE A 116 -6.97 5.35 3.71
N SER A 117 -6.60 6.40 2.97
CA SER A 117 -6.67 7.79 3.45
C SER A 117 -8.11 8.31 3.45
N GLY A 118 -8.34 9.46 4.08
CA GLY A 118 -9.65 10.12 4.03
C GLY A 118 -10.12 10.43 2.61
N ALA A 119 -9.18 10.75 1.71
CA ALA A 119 -9.48 11.02 0.30
C ALA A 119 -9.90 9.73 -0.44
N ASP A 120 -9.24 8.60 -0.16
CA ASP A 120 -9.59 7.31 -0.75
C ASP A 120 -10.98 6.86 -0.31
N LEU A 121 -11.33 7.04 0.97
CA LEU A 121 -12.64 6.71 1.51
C LEU A 121 -13.76 7.58 0.93
N ALA A 122 -13.50 8.87 0.74
CA ALA A 122 -14.44 9.77 0.07
C ALA A 122 -14.65 9.36 -1.39
N ASN A 123 -13.55 9.03 -2.09
CA ASN A 123 -13.58 8.56 -3.48
C ASN A 123 -14.30 7.20 -3.59
N LEU A 124 -14.08 6.28 -2.65
CA LEU A 124 -14.76 4.99 -2.59
C LEU A 124 -16.28 5.13 -2.62
N LEU A 125 -16.83 5.93 -1.73
CA LEU A 125 -18.26 6.14 -1.66
C LEU A 125 -18.80 6.90 -2.89
N ASN A 126 -17.99 7.76 -3.49
CA ASN A 126 -18.35 8.46 -4.72
C ASN A 126 -18.38 7.51 -5.92
N GLU A 127 -17.37 6.69 -6.11
CA GLU A 127 -17.31 5.66 -7.16
C GLU A 127 -18.45 4.65 -7.02
N ALA A 128 -18.73 4.19 -5.80
CA ALA A 128 -19.86 3.29 -5.53
C ALA A 128 -21.20 3.93 -5.90
N ALA A 129 -21.40 5.22 -5.60
CA ALA A 129 -22.60 5.94 -5.98
C ALA A 129 -22.75 6.09 -7.51
N ILE A 130 -21.65 6.41 -8.21
CA ILE A 130 -21.63 6.50 -9.68
C ILE A 130 -21.98 5.13 -10.29
N LEU A 131 -21.39 4.05 -9.79
CA LEU A 131 -21.65 2.71 -10.26
C LEU A 131 -23.10 2.28 -10.03
N THR A 132 -23.66 2.61 -8.86
CA THR A 132 -25.06 2.38 -8.49
C THR A 132 -26.00 3.07 -9.49
N ALA A 133 -25.72 4.35 -9.80
CA ALA A 133 -26.51 5.10 -10.78
C ALA A 133 -26.40 4.50 -12.20
N ARG A 134 -25.19 4.10 -12.63
CA ARG A 134 -24.99 3.41 -13.92
C ARG A 134 -25.77 2.09 -14.01
N ARG A 135 -25.85 1.34 -12.91
CA ARG A 135 -26.61 0.09 -12.81
C ARG A 135 -28.10 0.33 -12.57
N LYS A 136 -28.55 1.58 -12.50
CA LYS A 136 -29.96 1.98 -12.26
C LYS A 136 -30.54 1.40 -10.96
N LYS A 137 -29.69 1.21 -9.94
CA LYS A 137 -30.11 0.78 -8.60
C LYS A 137 -30.52 1.97 -7.75
N SER A 138 -31.39 1.74 -6.75
CA SER A 138 -31.92 2.79 -5.87
C SER A 138 -31.05 3.09 -4.64
N ALA A 139 -30.13 2.20 -4.29
CA ALA A 139 -29.22 2.31 -3.16
C ALA A 139 -27.89 1.60 -3.47
N ILE A 140 -26.82 2.05 -2.82
CA ILE A 140 -25.49 1.45 -2.92
C ILE A 140 -25.53 0.13 -2.16
N SER A 141 -25.23 -1.00 -2.82
CA SER A 141 -25.12 -2.31 -2.19
C SER A 141 -23.65 -2.68 -1.95
N ILE A 142 -23.43 -3.77 -1.20
CA ILE A 142 -22.08 -4.25 -0.90
C ILE A 142 -21.29 -4.56 -2.18
N SER A 143 -21.94 -5.02 -3.23
CA SER A 143 -21.29 -5.33 -4.51
C SER A 143 -20.74 -4.09 -5.23
N GLU A 144 -21.39 -2.92 -5.08
CA GLU A 144 -20.86 -1.66 -5.61
C GLU A 144 -19.68 -1.15 -4.77
N ILE A 145 -19.71 -1.38 -3.46
CA ILE A 145 -18.60 -1.05 -2.56
C ILE A 145 -17.38 -1.91 -2.93
N ASP A 146 -17.54 -3.23 -3.02
CA ASP A 146 -16.45 -4.15 -3.32
C ASP A 146 -15.82 -3.86 -4.69
N TYR A 147 -16.64 -3.61 -5.71
CA TYR A 147 -16.16 -3.20 -7.02
C TYR A 147 -15.34 -1.89 -6.97
N SER A 148 -15.80 -0.94 -6.16
CA SER A 148 -15.14 0.36 -6.02
C SER A 148 -13.83 0.26 -5.22
N ILE A 149 -13.77 -0.62 -4.23
CA ILE A 149 -12.52 -0.95 -3.53
C ILE A 149 -11.50 -1.51 -4.54
N ASP A 150 -11.89 -2.53 -5.30
CA ASP A 150 -11.05 -3.12 -6.34
C ASP A 150 -10.55 -2.07 -7.34
N ARG A 151 -11.43 -1.15 -7.76
CA ARG A 151 -11.08 -0.08 -8.71
C ARG A 151 -10.08 0.91 -8.14
N ILE A 152 -10.15 1.22 -6.86
CA ILE A 152 -9.21 2.14 -6.20
C ILE A 152 -7.85 1.48 -6.00
N ILE A 153 -7.83 0.21 -5.62
CA ILE A 153 -6.59 -0.55 -5.35
C ILE A 153 -5.89 -0.92 -6.66
N ALA A 154 -6.59 -1.51 -7.60
CA ALA A 154 -6.02 -2.16 -8.78
C ALA A 154 -6.29 -1.41 -10.10
N GLY A 155 -7.14 -0.37 -10.08
CA GLY A 155 -7.49 0.40 -11.26
C GLY A 155 -8.74 -0.10 -12.00
N MET A 156 -8.92 0.39 -13.22
CA MET A 156 -10.05 0.04 -14.08
C MET A 156 -9.93 -1.41 -14.57
N GLU A 157 -11.08 -2.05 -14.77
CA GLU A 157 -11.13 -3.36 -15.44
C GLU A 157 -10.57 -3.26 -16.85
N GLY A 158 -9.67 -4.19 -17.17
CA GLY A 158 -9.10 -4.37 -18.49
C GLY A 158 -9.91 -5.33 -19.37
N SER A 159 -9.42 -5.60 -20.56
CA SER A 159 -10.00 -6.59 -21.45
C SER A 159 -9.78 -8.00 -20.88
N ALA A 160 -10.83 -8.83 -20.92
CA ALA A 160 -10.74 -10.21 -20.44
C ALA A 160 -9.65 -11.01 -21.18
N LEU A 161 -9.00 -11.93 -20.47
CA LEU A 161 -8.05 -12.87 -21.06
C LEU A 161 -8.79 -13.86 -21.99
N ILE A 162 -8.54 -13.76 -23.27
CA ILE A 162 -9.22 -14.55 -24.30
C ILE A 162 -8.52 -15.89 -24.54
N ASP A 163 -7.18 -15.92 -24.41
CA ASP A 163 -6.38 -17.13 -24.63
C ASP A 163 -6.38 -18.05 -23.40
N GLY A 164 -6.84 -19.32 -23.60
CA GLY A 164 -6.94 -20.29 -22.54
C GLY A 164 -5.60 -20.68 -21.89
N LYS A 165 -4.48 -20.64 -22.66
CA LYS A 165 -3.14 -20.92 -22.09
C LYS A 165 -2.74 -19.79 -21.14
N SER A 166 -2.91 -18.55 -21.54
CA SER A 166 -2.60 -17.38 -20.72
C SER A 166 -3.51 -17.29 -19.50
N LYS A 167 -4.80 -17.58 -19.64
CA LYS A 167 -5.74 -17.59 -18.51
C LYS A 167 -5.34 -18.64 -17.45
N ARG A 168 -4.91 -19.82 -17.90
CA ARG A 168 -4.46 -20.90 -17.00
C ARG A 168 -3.14 -20.53 -16.30
N LEU A 169 -2.20 -19.92 -17.01
CA LEU A 169 -0.94 -19.49 -16.45
C LEU A 169 -1.15 -18.43 -15.37
N VAL A 170 -1.96 -17.40 -15.66
CA VAL A 170 -2.31 -16.36 -14.67
C VAL A 170 -3.04 -16.99 -13.47
N ALA A 171 -3.93 -17.97 -13.69
CA ALA A 171 -4.62 -18.65 -12.59
C ALA A 171 -3.65 -19.35 -11.64
N TYR A 172 -2.66 -20.08 -12.17
CA TYR A 172 -1.62 -20.70 -11.33
C TYR A 172 -0.77 -19.68 -10.60
N HIS A 173 -0.45 -18.56 -11.25
CA HIS A 173 0.30 -17.46 -10.65
C HIS A 173 -0.45 -16.88 -9.44
N GLU A 174 -1.71 -16.48 -9.62
CA GLU A 174 -2.52 -15.88 -8.54
C GLU A 174 -2.82 -16.87 -7.42
N VAL A 175 -3.17 -18.12 -7.75
CA VAL A 175 -3.38 -19.17 -6.75
C VAL A 175 -2.08 -19.48 -6.00
N GLY A 176 -0.91 -19.37 -6.64
CA GLY A 176 0.39 -19.51 -6.01
C GLY A 176 0.60 -18.50 -4.87
N HIS A 177 0.30 -17.23 -5.11
CA HIS A 177 0.32 -16.19 -4.08
C HIS A 177 -0.66 -16.51 -2.95
N ALA A 178 -1.90 -16.83 -3.31
CA ALA A 178 -2.99 -17.05 -2.36
C ALA A 178 -2.74 -18.24 -1.43
N ILE A 179 -2.29 -19.37 -1.96
CA ILE A 179 -1.98 -20.58 -1.17
C ILE A 179 -0.88 -20.31 -0.17
N ILE A 180 0.22 -19.69 -0.60
CA ILE A 180 1.33 -19.38 0.29
C ILE A 180 0.88 -18.43 1.39
N GLY A 181 0.18 -17.33 1.04
CA GLY A 181 -0.31 -16.38 2.02
C GLY A 181 -1.26 -17.01 3.04
N THR A 182 -2.08 -17.97 2.63
CA THR A 182 -3.02 -18.66 3.54
C THR A 182 -2.32 -19.68 4.46
N LEU A 183 -1.28 -20.35 3.98
CA LEU A 183 -0.58 -21.37 4.75
C LEU A 183 0.44 -20.79 5.73
N LEU A 184 0.95 -19.59 5.49
CA LEU A 184 1.91 -18.92 6.36
C LEU A 184 1.21 -18.22 7.52
N GLN A 185 1.56 -18.58 8.77
CA GLN A 185 0.93 -18.04 9.99
C GLN A 185 1.13 -16.53 10.20
N CYS A 186 2.18 -15.97 9.63
CA CYS A 186 2.57 -14.56 9.80
C CYS A 186 2.20 -13.68 8.61
N HIS A 187 1.45 -14.21 7.64
CA HIS A 187 0.98 -13.46 6.47
C HIS A 187 -0.41 -12.85 6.71
N ASP A 188 -0.71 -11.79 5.95
CA ASP A 188 -2.04 -11.19 5.91
C ASP A 188 -3.05 -12.16 5.26
N GLU A 189 -4.33 -12.05 5.63
CA GLU A 189 -5.36 -12.97 5.11
C GLU A 189 -5.74 -12.64 3.66
N VAL A 190 -5.96 -13.70 2.87
CA VAL A 190 -6.49 -13.58 1.51
C VAL A 190 -7.91 -13.03 1.58
N GLN A 191 -8.18 -11.98 0.84
CA GLN A 191 -9.52 -11.39 0.71
C GLN A 191 -10.20 -11.80 -0.60
N LYS A 192 -9.40 -11.91 -1.66
CA LYS A 192 -9.92 -12.19 -2.99
C LYS A 192 -8.81 -12.72 -3.90
N VAL A 193 -9.16 -13.64 -4.79
CA VAL A 193 -8.34 -14.08 -5.93
C VAL A 193 -9.16 -13.91 -7.20
N THR A 194 -8.66 -13.16 -8.18
CA THR A 194 -9.41 -12.89 -9.40
C THR A 194 -8.54 -12.92 -10.66
N LEU A 195 -9.10 -13.41 -11.75
CA LEU A 195 -8.52 -13.38 -13.10
C LEU A 195 -9.00 -12.19 -13.92
N ILE A 196 -9.84 -11.33 -13.35
CA ILE A 196 -10.31 -10.11 -14.02
C ILE A 196 -9.13 -9.13 -14.07
N PRO A 197 -8.60 -8.79 -15.25
CA PRO A 197 -7.48 -7.88 -15.37
C PRO A 197 -7.85 -6.48 -14.88
N ARG A 198 -6.91 -5.83 -14.16
CA ARG A 198 -7.09 -4.45 -13.70
C ARG A 198 -5.80 -3.66 -13.88
N GLY A 199 -5.89 -2.48 -14.50
CA GLY A 199 -4.73 -1.66 -14.79
C GLY A 199 -3.69 -2.42 -15.62
N GLN A 200 -2.50 -2.65 -15.07
CA GLN A 200 -1.44 -3.45 -15.70
C GLN A 200 -1.41 -4.92 -15.25
N ALA A 201 -2.15 -5.27 -14.21
CA ALA A 201 -2.23 -6.62 -13.69
C ALA A 201 -3.19 -7.47 -14.52
N LYS A 202 -2.79 -8.70 -14.86
CA LYS A 202 -3.61 -9.67 -15.61
C LYS A 202 -4.49 -10.52 -14.71
N GLY A 203 -4.22 -10.55 -13.44
CA GLY A 203 -4.97 -11.11 -12.33
C GLY A 203 -4.65 -10.34 -11.06
N LEU A 204 -5.27 -10.67 -9.95
CA LEU A 204 -5.02 -10.02 -8.68
C LEU A 204 -5.31 -10.97 -7.52
N THR A 205 -4.34 -11.13 -6.64
CA THR A 205 -4.52 -11.72 -5.33
C THR A 205 -4.41 -10.62 -4.29
N TRP A 206 -5.50 -10.37 -3.57
CA TRP A 206 -5.54 -9.32 -2.58
C TRP A 206 -5.45 -9.88 -1.17
N PHE A 207 -4.54 -9.31 -0.39
CA PHE A 207 -4.36 -9.58 1.03
C PHE A 207 -4.70 -8.35 1.84
N ALA A 208 -5.33 -8.52 2.99
CA ALA A 208 -5.56 -7.44 3.92
C ALA A 208 -5.24 -7.88 5.36
N PRO A 209 -4.58 -7.03 6.14
CA PRO A 209 -4.33 -7.31 7.53
C PRO A 209 -5.66 -7.29 8.32
N ASN A 210 -5.80 -8.19 9.28
CA ASN A 210 -6.97 -8.24 10.17
C ASN A 210 -7.07 -7.05 11.11
N GLU A 211 -5.94 -6.44 11.43
CA GLU A 211 -5.83 -5.29 12.33
C GLU A 211 -4.82 -4.29 11.75
N ASP A 212 -5.00 -3.00 12.06
CA ASP A 212 -4.04 -1.95 11.69
C ASP A 212 -2.75 -2.17 12.50
N GLN A 213 -1.75 -2.78 11.87
CA GLN A 213 -0.45 -3.09 12.51
C GLN A 213 0.50 -1.91 12.37
N MET A 214 0.97 -1.39 13.50
CA MET A 214 1.98 -0.31 13.53
C MET A 214 3.41 -0.83 13.37
N LEU A 215 3.68 -2.08 13.76
CA LEU A 215 5.00 -2.69 13.73
C LEU A 215 4.96 -4.03 12.99
N ILE A 216 5.94 -4.25 12.12
CA ILE A 216 6.06 -5.46 11.31
C ILE A 216 7.32 -6.22 11.76
N SER A 217 7.17 -7.49 12.09
CA SER A 217 8.27 -8.35 12.50
C SER A 217 9.06 -8.88 11.30
N ARG A 218 10.31 -9.34 11.55
CA ARG A 218 11.12 -10.05 10.53
C ARG A 218 10.35 -11.21 9.90
N ALA A 219 9.66 -12.02 10.72
CA ALA A 219 8.88 -13.15 10.25
C ALA A 219 7.74 -12.74 9.30
N GLN A 220 7.07 -11.62 9.57
CA GLN A 220 6.03 -11.09 8.70
C GLN A 220 6.58 -10.57 7.38
N ILE A 221 7.75 -9.91 7.39
CA ILE A 221 8.37 -9.46 6.12
C ILE A 221 8.80 -10.68 5.30
N CYS A 222 9.44 -11.70 5.92
CA CYS A 222 9.78 -12.92 5.22
C CYS A 222 8.54 -13.62 4.64
N ALA A 223 7.44 -13.72 5.39
CA ALA A 223 6.20 -14.29 4.90
C ALA A 223 5.64 -13.54 3.68
N ARG A 224 5.70 -12.21 3.68
CA ARG A 224 5.32 -11.38 2.52
C ARG A 224 6.23 -11.62 1.31
N ILE A 225 7.54 -11.77 1.53
CA ILE A 225 8.49 -12.11 0.45
C ILE A 225 8.17 -13.49 -0.13
N ILE A 226 7.93 -14.51 0.71
CA ILE A 226 7.60 -15.86 0.28
C ILE A 226 6.30 -15.87 -0.52
N ALA A 227 5.27 -15.18 -0.05
CA ALA A 227 3.99 -15.07 -0.74
C ALA A 227 4.12 -14.33 -2.08
N ALA A 228 4.88 -13.23 -2.13
CA ALA A 228 5.14 -12.50 -3.38
C ALA A 228 5.92 -13.34 -4.40
N LEU A 229 6.76 -14.27 -3.96
CA LEU A 229 7.45 -15.22 -4.84
C LEU A 229 6.56 -16.39 -5.28
N GLY A 230 5.37 -16.53 -4.69
CA GLY A 230 4.43 -17.64 -4.90
C GLY A 230 3.97 -17.81 -6.34
N GLY A 231 3.68 -16.71 -7.03
CA GLY A 231 3.28 -16.75 -8.44
C GLY A 231 4.36 -17.34 -9.32
N ARG A 232 5.60 -16.84 -9.20
CA ARG A 232 6.74 -17.39 -9.95
C ARG A 232 7.05 -18.84 -9.58
N ALA A 233 6.97 -19.19 -8.31
CA ALA A 233 7.20 -20.56 -7.84
C ALA A 233 6.16 -21.54 -8.40
N ALA A 234 4.89 -21.08 -8.52
CA ALA A 234 3.84 -21.85 -9.15
C ALA A 234 4.11 -22.04 -10.66
N GLU A 235 4.43 -20.97 -11.40
CA GLU A 235 4.78 -21.06 -12.82
C GLU A 235 5.92 -22.10 -13.04
N GLU A 236 7.01 -21.99 -12.30
CA GLU A 236 8.17 -22.89 -12.43
C GLU A 236 7.83 -24.33 -12.09
N THR A 237 7.08 -24.56 -11.02
CA THR A 237 6.73 -25.93 -10.59
C THR A 237 5.76 -26.62 -11.55
N ILE A 238 4.87 -25.87 -12.17
CA ILE A 238 3.77 -26.39 -12.99
C ILE A 238 4.18 -26.55 -14.46
N PHE A 239 4.82 -25.52 -15.01
CA PHE A 239 5.14 -25.44 -16.44
C PHE A 239 6.63 -25.67 -16.73
N GLY A 240 7.49 -25.67 -15.71
CA GLY A 240 8.94 -25.81 -15.84
C GLY A 240 9.66 -24.47 -15.92
N ALA A 241 10.96 -24.48 -15.62
CA ALA A 241 11.80 -23.28 -15.55
C ALA A 241 11.90 -22.53 -16.89
N SER A 242 11.75 -23.20 -18.04
CA SER A 242 11.78 -22.59 -19.37
C SER A 242 10.51 -21.81 -19.72
N GLU A 243 9.39 -22.09 -19.07
CA GLU A 243 8.08 -21.48 -19.33
C GLU A 243 7.72 -20.35 -18.35
N VAL A 244 8.63 -19.98 -17.46
CA VAL A 244 8.45 -18.88 -16.53
C VAL A 244 8.31 -17.56 -17.30
N THR A 245 7.31 -16.74 -16.91
CA THR A 245 6.95 -15.54 -17.65
C THR A 245 7.46 -14.25 -17.04
N THR A 246 7.30 -13.15 -17.77
CA THR A 246 7.56 -11.79 -17.28
C THR A 246 6.46 -11.29 -16.32
N GLY A 247 5.40 -12.06 -16.08
CA GLY A 247 4.29 -11.70 -15.22
C GLY A 247 4.72 -11.34 -13.80
N ALA A 248 5.68 -12.09 -13.24
CA ALA A 248 6.24 -11.85 -11.91
C ALA A 248 7.17 -10.64 -11.78
N GLY A 249 7.33 -9.80 -12.82
CA GLY A 249 8.30 -8.69 -12.80
C GLY A 249 8.05 -7.69 -11.66
N ASN A 250 6.80 -7.35 -11.39
CA ASN A 250 6.44 -6.44 -10.31
C ASN A 250 6.66 -7.06 -8.93
N ASP A 251 6.33 -8.35 -8.77
CA ASP A 251 6.54 -9.09 -7.53
C ASP A 251 8.03 -9.18 -7.19
N LEU A 252 8.88 -9.48 -8.18
CA LEU A 252 10.33 -9.51 -7.99
C LEU A 252 10.89 -8.14 -7.60
N GLN A 253 10.33 -7.07 -8.13
CA GLN A 253 10.70 -5.71 -7.72
C GLN A 253 10.33 -5.44 -6.25
N GLN A 254 9.12 -5.83 -5.84
CA GLN A 254 8.68 -5.70 -4.45
C GLN A 254 9.53 -6.55 -3.51
N VAL A 255 9.79 -7.80 -3.86
CA VAL A 255 10.67 -8.71 -3.13
C VAL A 255 12.06 -8.11 -2.91
N SER A 256 12.67 -7.59 -3.98
CA SER A 256 14.00 -6.97 -3.92
C SER A 256 13.99 -5.74 -3.01
N ASN A 257 12.95 -4.92 -3.08
CA ASN A 257 12.81 -3.75 -2.22
C ASN A 257 12.62 -4.13 -0.74
N MET A 258 11.77 -5.12 -0.43
CA MET A 258 11.56 -5.61 0.93
C MET A 258 12.84 -6.22 1.51
N ALA A 259 13.53 -7.07 0.76
CA ALA A 259 14.79 -7.67 1.19
C ALA A 259 15.87 -6.60 1.42
N ARG A 260 15.98 -5.61 0.54
CA ARG A 260 16.90 -4.48 0.72
C ARG A 260 16.59 -3.71 2.00
N GLN A 261 15.34 -3.35 2.25
CA GLN A 261 14.94 -2.64 3.47
C GLN A 261 15.22 -3.45 4.74
N MET A 262 15.05 -4.78 4.70
CA MET A 262 15.43 -5.65 5.82
C MET A 262 16.92 -5.52 6.17
N VAL A 263 17.78 -5.46 5.16
CA VAL A 263 19.22 -5.38 5.34
C VAL A 263 19.68 -3.98 5.70
N THR A 264 19.26 -2.98 4.90
CA THR A 264 19.84 -1.62 4.97
C THR A 264 19.16 -0.71 5.99
N ARG A 265 17.85 -0.89 6.23
CA ARG A 265 17.07 0.02 7.06
C ARG A 265 16.71 -0.56 8.42
N PHE A 266 16.32 -1.84 8.45
CA PHE A 266 15.79 -2.45 9.67
C PHE A 266 16.82 -3.25 10.45
N GLY A 267 18.04 -3.48 9.91
CA GLY A 267 19.07 -4.29 10.54
C GLY A 267 18.61 -5.73 10.82
N MET A 268 17.76 -6.30 9.94
CA MET A 268 17.18 -7.63 10.09
C MET A 268 17.92 -8.71 9.30
N SER A 269 19.25 -8.60 9.18
CA SER A 269 20.13 -9.54 8.47
C SER A 269 21.36 -9.86 9.30
N ASP A 270 22.21 -10.75 8.79
CA ASP A 270 23.47 -11.14 9.45
C ASP A 270 24.56 -10.05 9.36
N VAL A 271 24.32 -8.94 8.65
CA VAL A 271 25.17 -7.74 8.71
C VAL A 271 25.14 -7.12 10.10
N GLY A 272 24.06 -7.35 10.85
CA GLY A 272 23.86 -6.85 12.20
C GLY A 272 22.80 -5.72 12.30
N PRO A 273 22.51 -5.22 13.51
CA PRO A 273 21.47 -4.23 13.76
C PRO A 273 21.99 -2.82 13.42
N LEU A 274 22.34 -2.59 12.16
CA LEU A 274 22.85 -1.33 11.64
C LEU A 274 21.85 -0.75 10.64
N SER A 275 21.65 0.56 10.67
CA SER A 275 20.99 1.31 9.59
C SER A 275 22.06 1.84 8.65
N LEU A 276 22.07 1.31 7.43
CA LEU A 276 23.04 1.63 6.38
C LEU A 276 22.49 2.57 5.32
N GLU A 277 21.19 2.84 5.34
CA GLU A 277 20.59 3.91 4.54
C GLU A 277 20.75 5.22 5.29
N GLY A 278 21.61 6.13 4.78
CA GLY A 278 21.64 7.52 5.20
C GLY A 278 20.25 8.13 4.99
N GLN A 279 19.80 8.97 5.93
CA GLN A 279 18.61 9.78 5.69
C GLN A 279 18.92 10.67 4.49
N SER A 280 18.40 10.33 3.33
CA SER A 280 18.41 11.21 2.16
C SER A 280 17.48 12.39 2.47
N SER A 281 18.05 13.38 3.19
CA SER A 281 17.33 14.61 3.55
C SER A 281 17.06 15.52 2.35
N ASP A 282 17.59 15.20 1.16
CA ASP A 282 17.43 16.01 -0.03
C ASP A 282 16.99 15.20 -1.27
N PRO A 283 15.68 15.16 -1.55
CA PRO A 283 15.15 14.49 -2.74
C PRO A 283 15.62 15.12 -4.07
N PHE A 284 16.18 16.33 -4.04
CA PHE A 284 16.64 17.08 -5.21
C PHE A 284 18.14 16.98 -5.48
N LEU A 285 18.96 16.88 -4.46
CA LEU A 285 20.42 16.72 -4.60
C LEU A 285 20.80 15.26 -4.91
N GLY A 286 20.04 14.29 -4.40
CA GLY A 286 20.35 12.86 -4.56
C GLY A 286 20.24 12.31 -5.96
N ARG A 287 19.44 12.92 -6.85
CA ARG A 287 19.32 12.49 -8.26
C ARG A 287 20.37 13.11 -9.18
N ALA A 288 20.91 14.28 -8.84
CA ALA A 288 21.90 15.00 -9.67
C ALA A 288 23.36 14.69 -9.32
N MET A 289 23.62 14.25 -8.09
CA MET A 289 24.97 13.96 -7.59
C MET A 289 25.12 12.50 -7.13
N GLY A 290 24.70 11.53 -7.89
CA GLY A 290 24.88 10.10 -7.61
C GLY A 290 24.90 9.77 -6.11
N ASN A 291 23.96 8.95 -5.64
CA ASN A 291 23.94 8.49 -4.25
C ASN A 291 25.36 8.11 -3.81
N ARG A 292 26.03 8.99 -3.06
CA ARG A 292 27.22 8.59 -2.35
C ARG A 292 26.77 7.61 -1.28
N THR A 293 27.03 6.33 -1.52
CA THR A 293 26.90 5.30 -0.49
C THR A 293 27.84 5.64 0.65
N GLU A 294 27.32 5.81 1.84
CA GLU A 294 28.10 6.15 3.05
C GLU A 294 28.92 4.95 3.58
N TYR A 295 28.89 3.81 2.86
CA TYR A 295 29.57 2.59 3.25
C TYR A 295 30.59 2.12 2.19
N SER A 296 31.56 1.34 2.63
CA SER A 296 32.65 0.81 1.79
C SER A 296 32.16 -0.22 0.79
N GLU A 297 32.93 -0.46 -0.28
CA GLU A 297 32.70 -1.51 -1.27
C GLU A 297 32.50 -2.91 -0.63
N GLY A 298 33.27 -3.19 0.44
CA GLY A 298 33.13 -4.45 1.19
C GLY A 298 31.77 -4.60 1.87
N VAL A 299 31.23 -3.51 2.42
CA VAL A 299 29.89 -3.47 3.01
C VAL A 299 28.83 -3.60 1.92
N ALA A 300 29.01 -2.92 0.77
CA ALA A 300 28.11 -3.03 -0.38
C ALA A 300 28.00 -4.50 -0.85
N THR A 301 29.13 -5.18 -1.02
CA THR A 301 29.16 -6.59 -1.42
C THR A 301 28.46 -7.49 -0.40
N ASN A 302 28.63 -7.22 0.90
CA ASN A 302 27.94 -7.98 1.95
C ASN A 302 26.41 -7.72 1.93
N ILE A 303 25.97 -6.48 1.73
CA ILE A 303 24.56 -6.14 1.56
C ILE A 303 23.95 -6.94 0.42
N ASP A 304 24.57 -6.94 -0.76
CA ASP A 304 24.07 -7.66 -1.93
C ASP A 304 24.01 -9.16 -1.68
N SER A 305 25.04 -9.73 -1.02
CA SER A 305 25.08 -11.15 -0.62
C SER A 305 23.92 -11.52 0.31
N GLN A 306 23.63 -10.65 1.30
CA GLN A 306 22.54 -10.88 2.24
C GLN A 306 21.17 -10.77 1.58
N ILE A 307 20.97 -9.78 0.68
CA ILE A 307 19.73 -9.67 -0.12
C ILE A 307 19.51 -10.94 -0.92
N GLN A 308 20.54 -11.42 -1.64
CA GLN A 308 20.45 -12.64 -2.42
C GLN A 308 20.13 -13.86 -1.56
N ALA A 309 20.77 -14.00 -0.40
CA ALA A 309 20.52 -15.10 0.54
C ALA A 309 19.07 -15.09 1.05
N ILE A 310 18.54 -13.94 1.46
CA ILE A 310 17.15 -13.81 1.92
C ILE A 310 16.19 -14.23 0.81
N VAL A 311 16.34 -13.67 -0.39
CA VAL A 311 15.44 -13.94 -1.52
C VAL A 311 15.53 -15.42 -1.93
N HIS A 312 16.73 -15.99 -2.00
CA HIS A 312 16.93 -17.40 -2.36
C HIS A 312 16.29 -18.35 -1.35
N ASN A 313 16.47 -18.11 -0.05
CA ASN A 313 15.88 -18.93 1.01
C ASN A 313 14.34 -18.84 0.95
N CYS A 314 13.77 -17.64 0.81
CA CYS A 314 12.34 -17.44 0.67
C CYS A 314 11.79 -18.12 -0.60
N TYR A 315 12.54 -18.09 -1.70
CA TYR A 315 12.12 -18.74 -2.94
C TYR A 315 12.10 -20.26 -2.83
N HIS A 316 13.12 -20.83 -2.20
CA HIS A 316 13.18 -22.28 -1.93
C HIS A 316 12.01 -22.75 -1.05
N GLU A 317 11.64 -21.94 -0.04
CA GLU A 317 10.47 -22.21 0.81
C GLU A 317 9.18 -22.11 -0.01
N ALA A 318 9.02 -21.09 -0.86
CA ALA A 318 7.87 -20.96 -1.77
C ALA A 318 7.72 -22.19 -2.68
N LEU A 319 8.80 -22.63 -3.33
CA LEU A 319 8.80 -23.85 -4.16
C LEU A 319 8.39 -25.09 -3.38
N THR A 320 8.86 -25.21 -2.13
CA THR A 320 8.52 -26.35 -1.27
C THR A 320 7.04 -26.36 -0.92
N ILE A 321 6.48 -25.19 -0.55
CA ILE A 321 5.05 -25.06 -0.25
C ILE A 321 4.20 -25.39 -1.48
N ILE A 322 4.53 -24.85 -2.66
CA ILE A 322 3.81 -25.12 -3.90
C ILE A 322 3.84 -26.62 -4.26
N LYS A 323 5.02 -27.25 -4.21
CA LYS A 323 5.15 -28.69 -4.51
C LYS A 323 4.33 -29.58 -3.59
N ASN A 324 4.33 -29.27 -2.29
CA ASN A 324 3.61 -30.06 -1.29
C ASN A 324 2.08 -29.89 -1.39
N ASN A 325 1.62 -28.80 -1.98
CA ASN A 325 0.18 -28.49 -2.09
C ASN A 325 -0.33 -28.53 -3.52
N ARG A 326 0.33 -29.23 -4.42
CA ARG A 326 0.02 -29.30 -5.85
C ARG A 326 -1.46 -29.66 -6.13
N VAL A 327 -1.97 -30.69 -5.45
CA VAL A 327 -3.35 -31.21 -5.71
C VAL A 327 -4.40 -30.15 -5.42
N ILE A 328 -4.26 -29.40 -4.34
CA ILE A 328 -5.21 -28.34 -4.00
C ILE A 328 -5.09 -27.16 -4.95
N ILE A 329 -3.84 -26.81 -5.37
CA ILE A 329 -3.61 -25.73 -6.33
C ILE A 329 -4.33 -26.05 -7.64
N ASP A 330 -4.17 -27.26 -8.18
CA ASP A 330 -4.83 -27.68 -9.42
C ASP A 330 -6.35 -27.56 -9.29
N ARG A 331 -6.93 -27.98 -8.16
CA ARG A 331 -8.38 -27.87 -7.90
C ARG A 331 -8.87 -26.44 -7.83
N ILE A 332 -8.16 -25.57 -7.10
CA ILE A 332 -8.54 -24.15 -6.97
C ILE A 332 -8.41 -23.44 -8.31
N VAL A 333 -7.38 -23.76 -9.10
CA VAL A 333 -7.19 -23.18 -10.44
C VAL A 333 -8.37 -23.54 -11.36
N ASP A 334 -8.85 -24.78 -11.35
CA ASP A 334 -10.00 -25.17 -12.17
C ASP A 334 -11.27 -24.38 -11.79
N ILE A 335 -11.54 -24.21 -10.48
CA ILE A 335 -12.64 -23.39 -9.96
C ILE A 335 -12.46 -21.92 -10.34
N LEU A 336 -11.25 -21.38 -10.21
CA LEU A 336 -10.95 -19.98 -10.52
C LEU A 336 -11.11 -19.68 -12.02
N ILE A 337 -10.75 -20.62 -12.90
CA ILE A 337 -10.94 -20.46 -14.34
C ILE A 337 -12.44 -20.40 -14.69
N GLU A 338 -13.27 -21.18 -14.00
CA GLU A 338 -14.71 -21.21 -14.22
C GLU A 338 -15.41 -19.97 -13.66
N LYS A 339 -15.10 -19.59 -12.41
CA LYS A 339 -15.77 -18.50 -11.69
C LYS A 339 -15.15 -17.11 -11.92
N GLU A 340 -13.91 -17.05 -12.42
CA GLU A 340 -13.06 -15.86 -12.62
C GLU A 340 -12.72 -15.12 -11.32
N THR A 341 -13.43 -15.36 -10.22
CA THR A 341 -13.17 -14.74 -8.91
C THR A 341 -13.57 -15.71 -7.80
N ILE A 342 -12.72 -15.79 -6.77
CA ILE A 342 -12.98 -16.54 -5.53
C ILE A 342 -12.79 -15.54 -4.36
N GLU A 343 -13.82 -15.42 -3.53
CA GLU A 343 -13.80 -14.57 -2.33
C GLU A 343 -13.15 -15.31 -1.14
N ALA A 344 -12.75 -14.55 -0.10
CA ALA A 344 -12.01 -15.04 1.06
C ALA A 344 -12.60 -16.30 1.70
N GLU A 345 -13.89 -16.28 2.00
CA GLU A 345 -14.57 -17.38 2.71
C GLU A 345 -14.53 -18.68 1.90
N GLU A 346 -14.83 -18.60 0.61
CA GLU A 346 -14.79 -19.74 -0.29
C GLU A 346 -13.36 -20.26 -0.47
N PHE A 347 -12.37 -19.36 -0.60
CA PHE A 347 -10.97 -19.74 -0.73
C PHE A 347 -10.47 -20.50 0.50
N VAL A 348 -10.72 -19.97 1.69
CA VAL A 348 -10.33 -20.61 2.96
C VAL A 348 -11.01 -21.96 3.15
N GLN A 349 -12.30 -22.08 2.77
CA GLN A 349 -13.01 -23.35 2.82
C GLN A 349 -12.35 -24.38 1.91
N LEU A 350 -12.07 -24.04 0.65
CA LEU A 350 -11.38 -24.93 -0.30
C LEU A 350 -10.01 -25.39 0.21
N VAL A 351 -9.23 -24.47 0.81
CA VAL A 351 -7.93 -24.82 1.40
C VAL A 351 -8.12 -25.77 2.60
N SER A 352 -9.11 -25.54 3.45
CA SER A 352 -9.36 -26.35 4.65
C SER A 352 -9.81 -27.80 4.37
N GLU A 353 -10.43 -28.03 3.22
CA GLU A 353 -10.86 -29.38 2.79
C GLU A 353 -9.68 -30.30 2.49
N TYR A 354 -8.52 -29.75 2.09
CA TYR A 354 -7.36 -30.53 1.64
C TYR A 354 -6.13 -30.37 2.53
N THR A 355 -6.09 -29.34 3.36
CA THR A 355 -4.97 -29.10 4.28
C THR A 355 -5.52 -28.95 5.70
N CYS A 356 -4.77 -29.41 6.72
CA CYS A 356 -5.03 -28.91 8.07
C CYS A 356 -4.44 -27.49 8.14
N PRO A 357 -5.23 -26.43 8.04
CA PRO A 357 -4.70 -25.06 8.18
C PRO A 357 -4.05 -24.96 9.56
N PRO A 358 -2.96 -24.21 9.72
CA PRO A 358 -2.35 -23.98 11.01
C PRO A 358 -3.45 -23.45 11.93
N LYS A 359 -3.72 -24.14 13.03
CA LYS A 359 -4.77 -23.76 13.98
C LYS A 359 -4.57 -22.31 14.35
N ILE A 360 -5.45 -21.43 13.90
CA ILE A 360 -5.52 -20.04 14.36
C ILE A 360 -5.60 -20.11 15.88
N LYS A 361 -4.51 -19.82 16.56
CA LYS A 361 -4.52 -19.66 18.01
C LYS A 361 -5.38 -18.44 18.28
N ARG A 362 -6.70 -18.62 18.47
CA ARG A 362 -7.54 -17.64 19.14
C ARG A 362 -6.83 -17.32 20.46
N ARG A 363 -6.23 -16.15 20.58
CA ARG A 363 -5.70 -15.66 21.83
C ARG A 363 -6.84 -15.77 22.84
N ARG A 364 -6.72 -16.72 23.78
CA ARG A 364 -7.55 -16.74 24.99
C ARG A 364 -7.43 -15.35 25.60
N ARG A 365 -8.55 -14.62 25.70
CA ARG A 365 -8.65 -13.49 26.62
C ARG A 365 -8.19 -14.01 27.96
N VAL A 366 -7.01 -13.59 28.40
CA VAL A 366 -6.61 -13.72 29.79
C VAL A 366 -7.49 -12.72 30.52
N LEU A 367 -8.55 -13.22 31.13
CA LEU A 367 -9.27 -12.52 32.18
C LEU A 367 -8.27 -12.39 33.34
N LEU A 368 -7.63 -11.24 33.47
CA LEU A 368 -7.00 -10.82 34.69
C LEU A 368 -8.16 -10.59 35.69
N SER A 369 -8.44 -11.59 36.52
CA SER A 369 -9.14 -11.40 37.78
C SER A 369 -8.16 -10.73 38.72
N VAL A 370 -8.53 -9.54 39.20
CA VAL A 370 -7.94 -8.83 40.37
C VAL A 370 -8.06 -9.68 41.59
#